data_1e632c20d551d2dda9262692db18d7c1
#
_entry.id   1e632c20d551d2dda9262692db18d7c1
#
_cell.length_a   1.000
_cell.length_b   1.000
_cell.length_c   1.000
_cell.angle_alpha   90.00
_cell.angle_beta   90.00
_cell.angle_gamma   90.00
#
_symmetry.space_group_name_H-M   'P 1'
#
loop_
_entity.id
_entity.type
_entity.pdbx_description
1 polymer ?
#
loop_
_entity_poly.entity_id
_entity_poly.type
_entity_poly.pdbx_seq_one_letter_code
_entity_poly.pdbx_strand_id
1 'polypeptide(L)'
;MSDYLIQRGVFWHFFRWVPAEYADIDRRKIVSKSTKIRVADDPDRRRARQIADKINTSLEAYWRDLAAGQAAGARQRFREATTRARRMGFDYVTTAELAAGPVAELLRRIEALESRGMIPAVPTPESMLATDAVLGGAQEGRVMVSGLFEEYRTHKKAEIHKFARERLRIWTNAHKAAADNFLLVLGADKPLDKLVRRDATAFQQWWSDRIVDEGLKASSANIQIGHVAAMLETVAGAQDIDLAPLFAKLKIKDDPEKRPAFALEHIRDRMLAPDALANLNVEARNMLYVMIETGMRPAEIVGVEPKSIKLDANVPHIELIPNAHRGLKTKKSRRLVPLVGVALEAMRAQRNGFPRYAGKAPSLSATVNQHLYAAGLLPTEHHTLYSLRHSFKDRMRAVEAPLELIKEIMGHANGGPDYGDGYSLEQKAKWLQRIALPVPSRL
;
A
#
# COMPACT_ATOMS: atom_id res chain seq x y z
N MET A 1 10.00 -26.59 -24.42
CA MET A 1 9.21 -25.65 -23.61
C MET A 1 10.19 -24.65 -23.00
N SER A 2 9.94 -23.36 -23.19
CA SER A 2 10.82 -22.33 -22.66
C SER A 2 10.80 -22.36 -21.14
N ASP A 3 11.97 -22.47 -20.52
CA ASP A 3 12.09 -22.40 -19.05
C ASP A 3 12.05 -20.91 -18.64
N TYR A 4 10.88 -20.41 -18.27
CA TYR A 4 10.69 -19.03 -17.83
C TYR A 4 11.19 -18.76 -16.42
N LEU A 5 12.11 -19.57 -15.89
CA LEU A 5 12.67 -19.46 -14.57
C LEU A 5 14.11 -18.95 -14.59
N ILE A 6 14.37 -17.91 -13.81
CA ILE A 6 15.72 -17.42 -13.52
C ILE A 6 15.94 -17.37 -12.00
N GLN A 7 17.18 -17.55 -11.59
CA GLN A 7 17.58 -17.32 -10.20
C GLN A 7 17.83 -15.82 -9.98
N ARG A 8 17.23 -15.26 -8.93
CA ARG A 8 17.51 -13.90 -8.45
C ARG A 8 17.71 -13.93 -6.94
N GLY A 9 18.94 -13.72 -6.50
CA GLY A 9 19.29 -13.91 -5.11
C GLY A 9 19.01 -15.34 -4.65
N VAL A 10 18.28 -15.50 -3.55
CA VAL A 10 17.96 -16.82 -2.97
C VAL A 10 16.66 -17.44 -3.51
N PHE A 11 15.97 -16.79 -4.45
CA PHE A 11 14.68 -17.25 -4.95
C PHE A 11 14.65 -17.52 -6.44
N TRP A 12 13.81 -18.48 -6.87
CA TRP A 12 13.41 -18.64 -8.26
C TRP A 12 12.44 -17.52 -8.66
N HIS A 13 12.64 -16.96 -9.87
CA HIS A 13 11.79 -15.93 -10.45
C HIS A 13 11.28 -16.36 -11.81
N PHE A 14 9.99 -16.15 -12.07
CA PHE A 14 9.44 -16.12 -13.41
C PHE A 14 9.99 -14.90 -14.15
N PHE A 15 10.41 -15.11 -15.41
CA PHE A 15 10.94 -14.05 -16.26
C PHE A 15 10.51 -14.32 -17.70
N ARG A 16 9.81 -13.38 -18.31
CA ARG A 16 9.38 -13.49 -19.69
C ARG A 16 9.33 -12.10 -20.34
N TRP A 17 9.83 -12.02 -21.59
CA TRP A 17 9.64 -10.85 -22.43
C TRP A 17 8.18 -10.76 -22.87
N VAL A 18 7.66 -9.52 -23.01
CA VAL A 18 6.37 -9.28 -23.66
C VAL A 18 6.53 -9.66 -25.14
N PRO A 19 5.69 -10.56 -25.69
CA PRO A 19 5.77 -10.91 -27.09
C PRO A 19 5.58 -9.67 -28.00
N ALA A 20 6.24 -9.67 -29.17
CA ALA A 20 6.21 -8.52 -30.09
C ALA A 20 4.79 -8.13 -30.51
N GLU A 21 3.89 -9.12 -30.64
CA GLU A 21 2.47 -8.92 -30.96
C GLU A 21 1.66 -8.14 -29.93
N TYR A 22 2.17 -8.06 -28.67
CA TYR A 22 1.53 -7.32 -27.57
C TYR A 22 2.32 -6.09 -27.14
N ALA A 23 3.46 -5.80 -27.78
CA ALA A 23 4.39 -4.73 -27.37
C ALA A 23 3.74 -3.34 -27.38
N ASP A 24 2.81 -3.08 -28.31
CA ASP A 24 2.10 -1.81 -28.43
C ASP A 24 1.03 -1.61 -27.36
N ILE A 25 0.49 -2.70 -26.82
CA ILE A 25 -0.62 -2.69 -25.86
C ILE A 25 -0.14 -2.97 -24.42
N ASP A 26 0.97 -3.67 -24.25
CA ASP A 26 1.62 -3.88 -22.96
C ASP A 26 2.98 -3.16 -22.90
N ARG A 27 3.00 -2.01 -22.30
CA ARG A 27 4.21 -1.15 -22.19
C ARG A 27 5.34 -1.76 -21.32
N ARG A 28 5.11 -2.88 -20.70
CA ARG A 28 6.17 -3.62 -19.99
C ARG A 28 7.06 -4.28 -21.02
N LYS A 29 8.35 -4.09 -20.95
CA LYS A 29 9.29 -4.85 -21.80
C LYS A 29 9.47 -6.29 -21.33
N ILE A 30 9.43 -6.46 -20.00
CA ILE A 30 9.68 -7.74 -19.30
C ILE A 30 8.67 -7.89 -18.18
N VAL A 31 8.14 -9.09 -18.01
CA VAL A 31 7.37 -9.49 -16.83
C VAL A 31 8.26 -10.40 -15.99
N SER A 32 8.56 -9.96 -14.76
CA SER A 32 9.31 -10.74 -13.79
C SER A 32 8.55 -10.81 -12.48
N LYS A 33 8.32 -12.02 -11.97
CA LYS A 33 7.64 -12.28 -10.69
C LYS A 33 8.41 -13.30 -9.87
N SER A 34 8.55 -13.08 -8.56
CA SER A 34 9.12 -14.09 -7.68
C SER A 34 8.14 -15.25 -7.53
N THR A 35 8.65 -16.49 -7.63
CA THR A 35 7.88 -17.69 -7.29
C THR A 35 7.75 -17.88 -5.78
N LYS A 36 8.53 -17.12 -4.99
CA LYS A 36 8.69 -17.24 -3.52
C LYS A 36 9.24 -18.60 -3.07
N ILE A 37 9.75 -19.41 -3.99
CA ILE A 37 10.44 -20.66 -3.73
C ILE A 37 11.94 -20.37 -3.66
N ARG A 38 12.57 -20.74 -2.54
CA ARG A 38 14.02 -20.62 -2.39
C ARG A 38 14.71 -21.67 -3.28
N VAL A 39 15.82 -21.28 -3.87
CA VAL A 39 16.65 -22.19 -4.70
C VAL A 39 17.10 -23.41 -3.91
N ALA A 40 17.46 -23.22 -2.65
CA ALA A 40 17.88 -24.30 -1.76
C ALA A 40 16.76 -25.32 -1.46
N ASP A 41 15.50 -24.87 -1.43
CA ASP A 41 14.33 -25.70 -1.10
C ASP A 41 13.73 -26.42 -2.34
N ASP A 42 14.18 -26.06 -3.55
CA ASP A 42 13.70 -26.62 -4.82
C ASP A 42 14.82 -26.59 -5.89
N PRO A 43 15.92 -27.32 -5.67
CA PRO A 43 17.06 -27.34 -6.60
C PRO A 43 16.67 -27.88 -7.99
N ASP A 44 15.73 -28.81 -8.05
CA ASP A 44 15.20 -29.40 -9.29
C ASP A 44 14.18 -28.53 -10.00
N ARG A 45 13.84 -27.38 -9.46
CA ARG A 45 12.89 -26.38 -10.00
C ARG A 45 11.46 -26.89 -10.20
N ARG A 46 11.08 -28.04 -9.63
CA ARG A 46 9.77 -28.66 -9.89
C ARG A 46 8.60 -27.78 -9.39
N ARG A 47 8.66 -27.34 -8.15
CA ARG A 47 7.65 -26.49 -7.54
C ARG A 47 7.66 -25.09 -8.16
N ALA A 48 8.84 -24.53 -8.37
CA ALA A 48 9.02 -23.24 -9.02
C ALA A 48 8.47 -23.24 -10.46
N ARG A 49 8.68 -24.34 -11.20
CA ARG A 49 8.16 -24.51 -12.57
C ARG A 49 6.64 -24.56 -12.60
N GLN A 50 6.00 -25.29 -11.69
CA GLN A 50 4.53 -25.30 -11.59
C GLN A 50 3.94 -23.90 -11.36
N ILE A 51 4.61 -23.08 -10.53
CA ILE A 51 4.19 -21.70 -10.29
C ILE A 51 4.48 -20.85 -11.54
N ALA A 52 5.61 -21.01 -12.18
CA ALA A 52 5.95 -20.30 -13.41
C ALA A 52 4.96 -20.59 -14.54
N ASP A 53 4.56 -21.86 -14.70
CA ASP A 53 3.57 -22.27 -15.71
C ASP A 53 2.20 -21.64 -15.44
N LYS A 54 1.77 -21.60 -14.17
CA LYS A 54 0.52 -20.90 -13.79
C LYS A 54 0.60 -19.40 -14.10
N ILE A 55 1.71 -18.74 -13.75
CA ILE A 55 1.95 -17.33 -14.06
C ILE A 55 1.94 -17.12 -15.57
N ASN A 56 2.56 -18.01 -16.32
CA ASN A 56 2.62 -17.93 -17.78
C ASN A 56 1.24 -18.06 -18.44
N THR A 57 0.45 -19.04 -18.03
CA THR A 57 -0.94 -19.23 -18.52
C THR A 57 -1.79 -18.00 -18.24
N SER A 58 -1.70 -17.46 -17.03
CA SER A 58 -2.44 -16.24 -16.67
C SER A 58 -1.97 -15.03 -17.47
N LEU A 59 -0.68 -14.94 -17.78
CA LEU A 59 -0.11 -13.85 -18.55
C LEU A 59 -0.52 -13.91 -20.03
N GLU A 60 -0.60 -15.09 -20.61
CA GLU A 60 -1.07 -15.29 -21.98
C GLU A 60 -2.58 -14.99 -22.11
N ALA A 61 -3.38 -15.37 -21.12
CA ALA A 61 -4.78 -14.98 -21.05
C ALA A 61 -4.91 -13.45 -20.98
N TYR A 62 -4.14 -12.81 -20.09
CA TYR A 62 -4.09 -11.35 -19.97
C TYR A 62 -3.74 -10.65 -21.28
N TRP A 63 -2.74 -11.12 -22.03
CA TRP A 63 -2.37 -10.53 -23.31
C TRP A 63 -3.44 -10.71 -24.38
N ARG A 64 -4.09 -11.86 -24.42
CA ARG A 64 -5.24 -12.10 -25.34
C ARG A 64 -6.39 -11.15 -25.02
N ASP A 65 -6.72 -10.98 -23.74
CA ASP A 65 -7.79 -10.07 -23.29
C ASP A 65 -7.41 -8.60 -23.57
N LEU A 66 -6.14 -8.26 -23.41
CA LEU A 66 -5.62 -6.93 -23.74
C LEU A 66 -5.70 -6.65 -25.26
N ALA A 67 -5.39 -7.66 -26.08
CA ALA A 67 -5.50 -7.58 -27.56
C ALA A 67 -6.96 -7.54 -28.02
N ALA A 68 -7.85 -8.25 -27.34
CA ALA A 68 -9.30 -8.22 -27.61
C ALA A 68 -9.97 -6.89 -27.27
N GLY A 69 -9.26 -5.99 -26.60
CA GLY A 69 -9.67 -4.61 -26.32
C GLY A 69 -9.20 -4.14 -24.97
N GLN A 70 -8.56 -2.95 -24.91
CA GLN A 70 -8.28 -2.28 -23.64
C GLN A 70 -9.57 -2.28 -22.82
N ALA A 71 -9.57 -2.94 -21.68
CA ALA A 71 -10.79 -3.29 -20.93
C ALA A 71 -11.75 -2.10 -20.65
N ALA A 72 -11.20 -0.88 -20.43
CA ALA A 72 -12.01 0.33 -20.28
C ALA A 72 -12.69 0.77 -21.59
N GLY A 73 -11.96 0.76 -22.71
CA GLY A 73 -12.52 1.10 -24.03
C GLY A 73 -13.49 0.04 -24.55
N ALA A 74 -13.24 -1.24 -24.26
CA ALA A 74 -14.16 -2.33 -24.64
C ALA A 74 -15.47 -2.23 -23.87
N ARG A 75 -15.44 -1.93 -22.56
CA ARG A 75 -16.67 -1.72 -21.75
C ARG A 75 -17.47 -0.53 -22.19
N GLN A 76 -16.81 0.59 -22.53
CA GLN A 76 -17.52 1.75 -23.07
C GLN A 76 -18.19 1.40 -24.39
N ARG A 77 -17.48 0.75 -25.32
CA ARG A 77 -18.05 0.29 -26.60
C ARG A 77 -19.19 -0.69 -26.39
N PHE A 78 -19.07 -1.61 -25.44
CA PHE A 78 -20.16 -2.55 -25.08
C PHE A 78 -21.39 -1.83 -24.54
N ARG A 79 -21.25 -0.87 -23.61
CA ARG A 79 -22.36 -0.06 -23.09
C ARG A 79 -23.03 0.76 -24.23
N GLU A 80 -22.23 1.37 -25.08
CA GLU A 80 -22.71 2.12 -26.24
C GLU A 80 -23.45 1.19 -27.22
N ALA A 81 -22.90 0.00 -27.50
CA ALA A 81 -23.53 -1.02 -28.33
C ALA A 81 -24.84 -1.51 -27.72
N THR A 82 -24.88 -1.82 -26.42
CA THR A 82 -26.11 -2.22 -25.71
C THR A 82 -27.18 -1.12 -25.79
N THR A 83 -26.79 0.14 -25.56
CA THR A 83 -27.72 1.27 -25.65
C THR A 83 -28.22 1.48 -27.08
N ARG A 84 -27.37 1.33 -28.08
CA ARG A 84 -27.72 1.45 -29.49
C ARG A 84 -28.63 0.29 -29.93
N ALA A 85 -28.35 -0.94 -29.53
CA ALA A 85 -29.21 -2.09 -29.80
C ALA A 85 -30.65 -1.86 -29.28
N ARG A 86 -30.81 -1.40 -28.04
CA ARG A 86 -32.12 -1.06 -27.46
C ARG A 86 -32.85 0.04 -28.23
N ARG A 87 -32.17 1.08 -28.67
CA ARG A 87 -32.73 2.15 -29.53
C ARG A 87 -33.20 1.62 -30.87
N MET A 88 -32.59 0.54 -31.34
CA MET A 88 -32.99 -0.13 -32.61
C MET A 88 -34.06 -1.21 -32.37
N GLY A 89 -34.54 -1.42 -31.12
CA GLY A 89 -35.59 -2.35 -30.77
C GLY A 89 -35.14 -3.78 -30.48
N PHE A 90 -33.84 -3.94 -30.14
CA PHE A 90 -33.25 -5.24 -29.82
C PHE A 90 -32.57 -5.22 -28.44
N ASP A 91 -32.68 -6.33 -27.73
CA ASP A 91 -31.75 -6.58 -26.63
C ASP A 91 -30.41 -6.99 -27.22
N TYR A 92 -29.33 -6.52 -26.55
CA TYR A 92 -27.97 -6.89 -26.94
C TYR A 92 -27.75 -8.38 -26.65
N VAL A 93 -27.34 -9.13 -27.66
CA VAL A 93 -26.97 -10.54 -27.59
C VAL A 93 -25.64 -10.70 -28.30
N THR A 94 -24.72 -11.49 -27.78
CA THR A 94 -23.42 -11.69 -28.41
C THR A 94 -23.53 -12.43 -29.73
N THR A 95 -22.58 -12.23 -30.65
CA THR A 95 -22.52 -12.96 -31.92
C THR A 95 -22.57 -14.49 -31.71
N ALA A 96 -21.94 -15.00 -30.67
CA ALA A 96 -21.94 -16.44 -30.35
C ALA A 96 -23.36 -16.93 -29.95
N GLU A 97 -24.06 -16.16 -29.13
CA GLU A 97 -25.46 -16.48 -28.73
C GLU A 97 -26.41 -16.35 -29.91
N LEU A 98 -26.23 -15.35 -30.77
CA LEU A 98 -27.03 -15.21 -32.00
C LEU A 98 -26.80 -16.36 -32.97
N ALA A 99 -25.57 -16.83 -33.13
CA ALA A 99 -25.21 -17.95 -33.98
C ALA A 99 -25.78 -19.29 -33.45
N ALA A 100 -25.96 -19.41 -32.14
CA ALA A 100 -26.55 -20.57 -31.50
C ALA A 100 -28.08 -20.49 -31.41
N GLY A 101 -28.65 -19.32 -31.67
CA GLY A 101 -30.07 -19.02 -31.55
C GLY A 101 -30.91 -19.32 -32.82
N PRO A 102 -32.21 -18.96 -32.81
CA PRO A 102 -33.07 -19.14 -33.97
C PRO A 102 -32.65 -18.29 -35.16
N VAL A 103 -32.53 -18.87 -36.35
CA VAL A 103 -32.16 -18.17 -37.61
C VAL A 103 -33.11 -16.99 -37.90
N ALA A 104 -34.40 -17.14 -37.55
CA ALA A 104 -35.41 -16.07 -37.73
C ALA A 104 -35.03 -14.78 -36.97
N GLU A 105 -34.43 -14.88 -35.79
CA GLU A 105 -33.97 -13.71 -35.01
C GLU A 105 -32.78 -13.04 -35.66
N LEU A 106 -31.83 -13.81 -36.19
CA LEU A 106 -30.70 -13.29 -36.91
C LEU A 106 -31.16 -12.55 -38.19
N LEU A 107 -32.08 -13.14 -38.98
CA LEU A 107 -32.62 -12.51 -40.17
C LEU A 107 -33.36 -11.21 -39.83
N ARG A 108 -34.21 -11.21 -38.79
CA ARG A 108 -34.89 -9.99 -38.33
C ARG A 108 -33.93 -8.85 -38.02
N ARG A 109 -32.78 -9.16 -37.41
CA ARG A 109 -31.73 -8.19 -37.06
C ARG A 109 -31.02 -7.64 -38.32
N ILE A 110 -30.71 -8.51 -39.27
CA ILE A 110 -30.13 -8.11 -40.56
C ILE A 110 -31.06 -7.21 -41.32
N GLU A 111 -32.35 -7.59 -41.47
CA GLU A 111 -33.39 -6.79 -42.16
C GLU A 111 -33.56 -5.40 -41.51
N ALA A 112 -33.45 -5.33 -40.18
CA ALA A 112 -33.49 -4.05 -39.46
C ALA A 112 -32.28 -3.16 -39.71
N LEU A 113 -31.12 -3.71 -40.00
CA LEU A 113 -29.93 -2.97 -40.42
C LEU A 113 -30.05 -2.53 -41.88
N GLU A 114 -30.49 -3.41 -42.75
CA GLU A 114 -30.70 -3.12 -44.20
C GLU A 114 -31.73 -2.02 -44.40
N SER A 115 -32.90 -2.11 -43.78
CA SER A 115 -33.98 -1.12 -43.89
C SER A 115 -33.57 0.30 -43.42
N ARG A 116 -32.55 0.39 -42.59
CA ARG A 116 -31.96 1.66 -42.11
C ARG A 116 -30.69 2.09 -42.88
N GLY A 117 -30.32 1.35 -43.93
CA GLY A 117 -29.11 1.65 -44.75
C GLY A 117 -27.81 1.44 -43.95
N MET A 118 -27.83 0.61 -42.91
CA MET A 118 -26.65 0.37 -42.04
C MET A 118 -25.76 -0.79 -42.53
N ILE A 119 -26.05 -1.32 -43.74
CA ILE A 119 -25.19 -2.29 -44.44
C ILE A 119 -24.77 -1.68 -45.83
N PRO A 120 -23.97 -0.63 -45.83
CA PRO A 120 -23.50 -0.03 -47.09
C PRO A 120 -22.39 -0.88 -47.72
N ALA A 121 -22.21 -0.75 -49.04
CA ALA A 121 -21.14 -1.44 -49.78
C ALA A 121 -19.73 -1.12 -49.23
N VAL A 122 -19.54 0.09 -48.71
CA VAL A 122 -18.33 0.49 -48.00
C VAL A 122 -18.69 0.82 -46.54
N PRO A 123 -18.17 0.07 -45.55
CA PRO A 123 -18.49 0.30 -44.17
C PRO A 123 -18.10 1.71 -43.70
N THR A 124 -19.01 2.38 -43.01
CA THR A 124 -18.75 3.65 -42.31
C THR A 124 -18.60 3.39 -40.81
N PRO A 125 -17.96 4.28 -40.03
CA PRO A 125 -17.88 4.14 -38.58
C PRO A 125 -19.26 3.96 -37.92
N GLU A 126 -20.27 4.65 -38.42
CA GLU A 126 -21.64 4.55 -37.90
C GLU A 126 -22.27 3.19 -38.22
N SER A 127 -22.12 2.70 -39.47
CA SER A 127 -22.64 1.38 -39.85
C SER A 127 -21.93 0.25 -39.10
N MET A 128 -20.64 0.34 -38.86
CA MET A 128 -19.87 -0.62 -38.07
C MET A 128 -20.39 -0.66 -36.62
N LEU A 129 -20.60 0.50 -35.98
CA LEU A 129 -21.14 0.60 -34.64
C LEU A 129 -22.58 0.06 -34.52
N ALA A 130 -23.40 0.27 -35.57
CA ALA A 130 -24.75 -0.27 -35.62
C ALA A 130 -24.75 -1.80 -35.79
N THR A 131 -23.89 -2.32 -36.66
CA THR A 131 -23.69 -3.74 -36.89
C THR A 131 -23.21 -4.43 -35.60
N ASP A 132 -22.19 -3.89 -34.92
CA ASP A 132 -21.69 -4.41 -33.63
C ASP A 132 -22.79 -4.41 -32.57
N ALA A 133 -23.64 -3.38 -32.54
CA ALA A 133 -24.75 -3.31 -31.58
C ALA A 133 -25.84 -4.35 -31.83
N VAL A 134 -26.24 -4.55 -33.08
CA VAL A 134 -27.38 -5.39 -33.45
C VAL A 134 -26.96 -6.86 -33.61
N LEU A 135 -25.77 -7.13 -34.12
CA LEU A 135 -25.24 -8.48 -34.34
C LEU A 135 -24.26 -8.95 -33.27
N GLY A 136 -24.10 -8.17 -32.18
CA GLY A 136 -23.38 -8.62 -31.00
C GLY A 136 -21.86 -8.64 -31.13
N GLY A 137 -21.29 -7.80 -32.02
CA GLY A 137 -19.84 -7.74 -32.26
C GLY A 137 -19.03 -7.05 -31.14
N ALA A 138 -19.68 -6.25 -30.30
CA ALA A 138 -19.01 -5.60 -29.20
C ALA A 138 -18.78 -6.57 -28.03
N GLN A 139 -17.53 -6.81 -27.69
CA GLN A 139 -17.19 -7.69 -26.57
C GLN A 139 -17.35 -6.96 -25.23
N GLU A 140 -17.94 -7.66 -24.26
CA GLU A 140 -17.99 -7.20 -22.88
C GLU A 140 -16.58 -7.15 -22.30
N GLY A 141 -16.05 -5.94 -22.13
CA GLY A 141 -14.73 -5.73 -21.57
C GLY A 141 -14.73 -6.04 -20.07
N ARG A 142 -14.37 -7.25 -19.70
CA ARG A 142 -14.32 -7.68 -18.29
C ARG A 142 -13.03 -7.26 -17.62
N VAL A 143 -13.12 -6.77 -16.40
CA VAL A 143 -11.94 -6.56 -15.56
C VAL A 143 -11.49 -7.88 -14.99
N MET A 144 -10.25 -8.27 -15.33
CA MET A 144 -9.62 -9.47 -14.80
C MET A 144 -8.88 -9.16 -13.49
N VAL A 145 -8.67 -10.15 -12.63
CA VAL A 145 -7.91 -10.00 -11.38
C VAL A 145 -6.47 -9.55 -11.66
N SER A 146 -5.87 -9.98 -12.77
CA SER A 146 -4.53 -9.53 -13.18
C SER A 146 -4.45 -8.02 -13.43
N GLY A 147 -5.55 -7.40 -13.86
CA GLY A 147 -5.66 -5.96 -14.08
C GLY A 147 -6.11 -5.16 -12.84
N LEU A 148 -6.50 -5.82 -11.76
CA LEU A 148 -7.11 -5.21 -10.58
C LEU A 148 -6.30 -4.04 -10.01
N PHE A 149 -4.98 -4.20 -9.87
CA PHE A 149 -4.13 -3.15 -9.31
C PHE A 149 -4.05 -1.91 -10.21
N GLU A 150 -3.92 -2.07 -11.53
CA GLU A 150 -3.81 -0.92 -12.44
C GLU A 150 -5.13 -0.16 -12.55
N GLU A 151 -6.27 -0.86 -12.56
CA GLU A 151 -7.59 -0.24 -12.49
C GLU A 151 -7.75 0.54 -11.17
N TYR A 152 -7.44 -0.08 -10.04
CA TYR A 152 -7.47 0.59 -8.74
C TYR A 152 -6.58 1.83 -8.70
N ARG A 153 -5.37 1.73 -9.22
CA ARG A 153 -4.42 2.85 -9.30
C ARG A 153 -4.98 4.01 -10.12
N THR A 154 -5.68 3.70 -11.22
CA THR A 154 -6.34 4.70 -12.07
C THR A 154 -7.41 5.45 -11.29
N HIS A 155 -8.28 4.75 -10.56
CA HIS A 155 -9.31 5.36 -9.73
C HIS A 155 -8.74 6.15 -8.54
N LYS A 156 -7.58 5.77 -8.02
CA LYS A 156 -6.88 6.46 -6.92
C LYS A 156 -5.94 7.58 -7.37
N LYS A 157 -5.88 7.89 -8.67
CA LYS A 157 -4.94 8.90 -9.22
C LYS A 157 -5.01 10.25 -8.50
N ALA A 158 -6.21 10.74 -8.19
CA ALA A 158 -6.41 12.02 -7.48
C ALA A 158 -5.89 12.00 -6.02
N GLU A 159 -5.79 10.83 -5.41
CA GLU A 159 -5.27 10.66 -4.05
C GLU A 159 -3.74 10.49 -4.08
N ILE A 160 -3.26 9.59 -4.94
CA ILE A 160 -1.84 9.19 -4.94
C ILE A 160 -0.92 10.22 -5.59
N HIS A 161 -1.42 11.15 -6.43
CA HIS A 161 -0.60 12.21 -7.01
C HIS A 161 0.04 13.13 -5.96
N LYS A 162 -0.57 13.21 -4.76
CA LYS A 162 -0.08 13.98 -3.61
C LYS A 162 1.01 13.26 -2.81
N PHE A 163 1.31 12.01 -3.16
CA PHE A 163 2.28 11.23 -2.41
C PHE A 163 3.71 11.61 -2.80
N ALA A 164 4.57 11.79 -1.81
CA ALA A 164 6.01 11.83 -2.06
C ALA A 164 6.47 10.52 -2.74
N ARG A 165 7.54 10.61 -3.55
CA ARG A 165 8.04 9.50 -4.37
C ARG A 165 8.18 8.17 -3.61
N GLU A 166 8.77 8.23 -2.42
CA GLU A 166 8.98 7.02 -1.60
C GLU A 166 7.66 6.47 -1.05
N ARG A 167 6.74 7.34 -0.61
CA ARG A 167 5.40 6.92 -0.18
C ARG A 167 4.62 6.27 -1.32
N LEU A 168 4.71 6.83 -2.53
CA LEU A 168 4.08 6.26 -3.71
C LEU A 168 4.67 4.88 -4.03
N ARG A 169 5.99 4.71 -3.92
CA ARG A 169 6.67 3.43 -4.12
C ARG A 169 6.19 2.37 -3.12
N ILE A 170 6.12 2.72 -1.84
CA ILE A 170 5.66 1.81 -0.78
C ILE A 170 4.21 1.42 -1.01
N TRP A 171 3.34 2.39 -1.31
CA TRP A 171 1.93 2.17 -1.60
C TRP A 171 1.74 1.23 -2.81
N THR A 172 2.43 1.53 -3.91
CA THR A 172 2.40 0.74 -5.14
C THR A 172 2.82 -0.71 -4.88
N ASN A 173 3.97 -0.90 -4.21
CA ASN A 173 4.49 -2.24 -3.93
C ASN A 173 3.55 -3.05 -3.03
N ALA A 174 2.95 -2.43 -2.00
CA ALA A 174 2.05 -3.11 -1.08
C ALA A 174 0.77 -3.59 -1.76
N HIS A 175 0.10 -2.74 -2.55
CA HIS A 175 -1.14 -3.10 -3.25
C HIS A 175 -0.88 -4.07 -4.39
N LYS A 176 0.18 -3.83 -5.17
CA LYS A 176 0.58 -4.75 -6.24
C LYS A 176 0.90 -6.14 -5.70
N ALA A 177 1.66 -6.24 -4.61
CA ALA A 177 1.97 -7.52 -3.97
C ALA A 177 0.70 -8.23 -3.48
N ALA A 178 -0.29 -7.50 -2.98
CA ALA A 178 -1.56 -8.07 -2.55
C ALA A 178 -2.36 -8.64 -3.74
N ALA A 179 -2.45 -7.90 -4.84
CA ALA A 179 -3.12 -8.37 -6.07
C ALA A 179 -2.39 -9.58 -6.68
N ASP A 180 -1.05 -9.53 -6.75
CA ASP A 180 -0.23 -10.64 -7.27
C ASP A 180 -0.37 -11.91 -6.41
N ASN A 181 -0.44 -11.77 -5.07
CA ASN A 181 -0.66 -12.90 -4.18
C ASN A 181 -2.07 -13.49 -4.33
N PHE A 182 -3.08 -12.64 -4.48
CA PHE A 182 -4.45 -13.10 -4.70
C PHE A 182 -4.58 -13.85 -6.02
N LEU A 183 -4.04 -13.32 -7.10
CA LEU A 183 -3.98 -14.00 -8.39
C LEU A 183 -3.25 -15.35 -8.32
N LEU A 184 -2.14 -15.41 -7.56
CA LEU A 184 -1.40 -16.66 -7.34
C LEU A 184 -2.28 -17.73 -6.68
N VAL A 185 -3.04 -17.35 -5.66
CA VAL A 185 -3.93 -18.28 -4.92
C VAL A 185 -5.11 -18.76 -5.78
N LEU A 186 -5.64 -17.90 -6.65
CA LEU A 186 -6.69 -18.29 -7.58
C LEU A 186 -6.24 -19.37 -8.59
N GLY A 187 -4.95 -19.43 -8.90
CA GLY A 187 -4.37 -20.39 -9.84
C GLY A 187 -4.69 -20.11 -11.32
N ALA A 188 -5.73 -19.33 -11.58
CA ALA A 188 -6.13 -18.86 -12.92
C ALA A 188 -6.63 -17.42 -12.83
N ASP A 189 -6.47 -16.65 -13.90
CA ASP A 189 -7.03 -15.31 -13.96
C ASP A 189 -8.55 -15.38 -14.14
N LYS A 190 -9.29 -14.63 -13.32
CA LYS A 190 -10.74 -14.61 -13.32
C LYS A 190 -11.28 -13.20 -13.55
N PRO A 191 -12.39 -13.05 -14.27
CA PRO A 191 -13.13 -11.79 -14.27
C PRO A 191 -13.64 -11.47 -12.85
N LEU A 192 -13.69 -10.17 -12.49
CA LEU A 192 -14.12 -9.76 -11.13
C LEU A 192 -15.56 -10.18 -10.83
N ASP A 193 -16.45 -10.14 -11.83
CA ASP A 193 -17.85 -10.57 -11.72
C ASP A 193 -18.03 -12.10 -11.51
N LYS A 194 -16.98 -12.87 -11.69
CA LYS A 194 -16.96 -14.34 -11.47
C LYS A 194 -16.24 -14.73 -10.18
N LEU A 195 -15.81 -13.77 -9.40
CA LEU A 195 -15.24 -14.04 -8.08
C LEU A 195 -16.36 -14.43 -7.11
N VAL A 196 -16.09 -15.45 -6.31
CA VAL A 196 -17.01 -15.96 -5.30
C VAL A 196 -16.37 -15.97 -3.91
N ARG A 197 -17.17 -16.07 -2.87
CA ARG A 197 -16.72 -16.11 -1.47
C ARG A 197 -15.59 -17.13 -1.25
N ARG A 198 -15.65 -18.28 -1.92
CA ARG A 198 -14.64 -19.33 -1.83
C ARG A 198 -13.25 -18.84 -2.24
N ASP A 199 -13.15 -17.96 -3.23
CA ASP A 199 -11.86 -17.39 -3.67
C ASP A 199 -11.21 -16.53 -2.56
N ALA A 200 -12.02 -15.72 -1.88
CA ALA A 200 -11.57 -14.91 -0.76
C ALA A 200 -11.19 -15.78 0.46
N THR A 201 -11.95 -16.83 0.74
CA THR A 201 -11.65 -17.77 1.82
C THR A 201 -10.37 -18.56 1.53
N ALA A 202 -10.13 -18.97 0.27
CA ALA A 202 -8.88 -19.62 -0.12
C ALA A 202 -7.67 -18.68 0.08
N PHE A 203 -7.83 -17.39 -0.18
CA PHE A 203 -6.77 -16.41 0.07
C PHE A 203 -6.50 -16.21 1.57
N GLN A 204 -7.55 -16.18 2.41
CA GLN A 204 -7.41 -16.15 3.86
C GLN A 204 -6.69 -17.42 4.36
N GLN A 205 -7.10 -18.61 3.89
CA GLN A 205 -6.49 -19.87 4.29
C GLN A 205 -5.01 -19.93 3.91
N TRP A 206 -4.66 -19.53 2.69
CA TRP A 206 -3.27 -19.45 2.24
C TRP A 206 -2.40 -18.56 3.16
N TRP A 207 -2.96 -17.46 3.68
CA TRP A 207 -2.28 -16.64 4.66
C TRP A 207 -2.21 -17.31 6.03
N SER A 208 -3.27 -18.03 6.44
CA SER A 208 -3.29 -18.77 7.71
C SER A 208 -2.23 -19.86 7.73
N ASP A 209 -2.09 -20.61 6.64
CA ASP A 209 -1.07 -21.65 6.50
C ASP A 209 0.34 -21.04 6.62
N ARG A 210 0.59 -19.92 5.98
CA ARG A 210 1.87 -19.21 6.04
C ARG A 210 2.18 -18.60 7.41
N ILE A 211 1.17 -18.23 8.19
CA ILE A 211 1.36 -17.80 9.59
C ILE A 211 1.89 -18.98 10.41
N VAL A 212 1.33 -20.17 10.24
CA VAL A 212 1.74 -21.38 10.95
C VAL A 212 3.12 -21.87 10.47
N ASP A 213 3.30 -22.01 9.18
CA ASP A 213 4.48 -22.66 8.59
C ASP A 213 5.72 -21.74 8.55
N GLU A 214 5.51 -20.43 8.32
CA GLU A 214 6.59 -19.45 8.14
C GLU A 214 6.72 -18.48 9.32
N GLY A 215 5.88 -18.58 10.36
CA GLY A 215 5.90 -17.68 11.52
C GLY A 215 5.54 -16.23 11.18
N LEU A 216 4.73 -16.00 10.14
CA LEU A 216 4.33 -14.65 9.75
C LEU A 216 3.30 -14.07 10.72
N LYS A 217 3.26 -12.74 10.85
CA LYS A 217 2.30 -12.07 11.72
C LYS A 217 0.92 -11.96 11.07
N ALA A 218 -0.14 -12.28 11.82
CA ALA A 218 -1.53 -12.14 11.38
C ALA A 218 -1.87 -10.71 10.94
N SER A 219 -1.27 -9.68 11.57
CA SER A 219 -1.41 -8.29 11.14
C SER A 219 -0.93 -8.04 9.71
N SER A 220 0.16 -8.68 9.28
CA SER A 220 0.67 -8.56 7.90
C SER A 220 -0.29 -9.21 6.89
N ALA A 221 -0.83 -10.39 7.22
CA ALA A 221 -1.84 -11.06 6.42
C ALA A 221 -3.13 -10.21 6.30
N ASN A 222 -3.60 -9.64 7.42
CA ASN A 222 -4.78 -8.78 7.45
C ASN A 222 -4.62 -7.50 6.60
N ILE A 223 -3.40 -6.94 6.52
CA ILE A 223 -3.11 -5.83 5.61
C ILE A 223 -3.28 -6.26 4.15
N GLN A 224 -2.77 -7.43 3.77
CA GLN A 224 -2.89 -7.94 2.40
C GLN A 224 -4.35 -8.24 2.04
N ILE A 225 -5.08 -8.90 2.92
CA ILE A 225 -6.53 -9.15 2.78
C ILE A 225 -7.29 -7.83 2.62
N GLY A 226 -6.97 -6.83 3.47
CA GLY A 226 -7.58 -5.50 3.38
C GLY A 226 -7.25 -4.77 2.09
N HIS A 227 -6.05 -4.90 1.54
CA HIS A 227 -5.69 -4.30 0.26
C HIS A 227 -6.47 -4.91 -0.91
N VAL A 228 -6.62 -6.24 -0.96
CA VAL A 228 -7.43 -6.90 -2.00
C VAL A 228 -8.89 -6.50 -1.89
N ALA A 229 -9.46 -6.52 -0.68
CA ALA A 229 -10.84 -6.10 -0.45
C ALA A 229 -11.11 -4.66 -0.93
N ALA A 230 -10.25 -3.71 -0.54
CA ALA A 230 -10.38 -2.30 -0.93
C ALA A 230 -10.22 -2.09 -2.44
N MET A 231 -9.34 -2.85 -3.09
CA MET A 231 -9.18 -2.79 -4.54
C MET A 231 -10.42 -3.29 -5.26
N LEU A 232 -10.95 -4.45 -4.84
CA LEU A 232 -12.16 -5.02 -5.42
C LEU A 232 -13.36 -4.09 -5.24
N GLU A 233 -13.59 -3.59 -4.02
CA GLU A 233 -14.68 -2.66 -3.73
C GLU A 233 -14.61 -1.39 -4.58
N THR A 234 -13.42 -0.77 -4.68
CA THR A 234 -13.23 0.46 -5.46
C THR A 234 -13.46 0.21 -6.96
N VAL A 235 -12.89 -0.87 -7.50
CA VAL A 235 -12.97 -1.15 -8.95
C VAL A 235 -14.38 -1.63 -9.32
N ALA A 236 -14.98 -2.49 -8.51
CA ALA A 236 -16.35 -2.96 -8.75
C ALA A 236 -17.35 -1.79 -8.72
N GLY A 237 -17.28 -0.93 -7.71
CA GLY A 237 -18.16 0.25 -7.63
C GLY A 237 -17.95 1.24 -8.78
N ALA A 238 -16.70 1.47 -9.22
CA ALA A 238 -16.42 2.37 -10.34
C ALA A 238 -16.82 1.80 -11.71
N GLN A 239 -16.98 0.49 -11.81
CA GLN A 239 -17.28 -0.22 -13.06
C GLN A 239 -18.71 -0.78 -13.10
N ASP A 240 -19.54 -0.46 -12.10
CA ASP A 240 -20.89 -1.00 -11.92
C ASP A 240 -20.95 -2.55 -11.96
N ILE A 241 -19.92 -3.19 -11.42
CA ILE A 241 -19.87 -4.64 -11.26
C ILE A 241 -20.58 -4.97 -9.95
N ASP A 242 -21.66 -5.78 -10.05
CA ASP A 242 -22.31 -6.32 -8.85
C ASP A 242 -21.41 -7.38 -8.22
N LEU A 243 -20.68 -6.97 -7.21
CA LEU A 243 -19.75 -7.82 -6.49
C LEU A 243 -20.14 -7.85 -5.00
N ALA A 244 -20.56 -9.02 -4.53
CA ALA A 244 -20.81 -9.22 -3.10
C ALA A 244 -19.55 -8.91 -2.28
N PRO A 245 -19.67 -8.52 -0.99
CA PRO A 245 -18.54 -8.22 -0.12
C PRO A 245 -17.76 -9.50 0.25
N LEU A 246 -17.01 -10.03 -0.72
CA LEU A 246 -16.31 -11.32 -0.64
C LEU A 246 -15.40 -11.47 0.58
N PHE A 247 -14.79 -10.36 1.02
CA PHE A 247 -13.83 -10.34 2.14
C PHE A 247 -14.46 -9.94 3.49
N ALA A 248 -15.80 -9.78 3.56
CA ALA A 248 -16.45 -9.43 4.82
C ALA A 248 -16.14 -10.47 5.91
N LYS A 249 -15.70 -10.01 7.10
CA LYS A 249 -15.38 -10.85 8.26
C LYS A 249 -14.28 -11.91 8.02
N LEU A 250 -13.40 -11.71 7.03
CA LEU A 250 -12.26 -12.60 6.76
C LEU A 250 -10.95 -12.17 7.43
N LYS A 251 -10.99 -11.29 8.41
CA LYS A 251 -9.80 -10.99 9.20
C LYS A 251 -9.38 -12.20 10.04
N ILE A 252 -8.09 -12.52 9.98
CA ILE A 252 -7.46 -13.52 10.85
C ILE A 252 -7.33 -12.90 12.24
N LYS A 253 -7.68 -13.65 13.28
CA LYS A 253 -7.52 -13.17 14.66
C LYS A 253 -6.05 -12.83 14.89
N ASP A 254 -5.79 -11.59 15.29
CA ASP A 254 -4.48 -11.09 15.66
C ASP A 254 -4.47 -10.85 17.16
N ASP A 255 -3.46 -11.35 17.84
CA ASP A 255 -3.20 -11.05 19.25
C ASP A 255 -1.88 -10.27 19.31
N PRO A 256 -1.92 -8.96 19.04
CA PRO A 256 -0.71 -8.16 18.95
C PRO A 256 -0.04 -8.09 20.32
N GLU A 257 1.13 -8.68 20.45
CA GLU A 257 2.00 -8.46 21.58
C GLU A 257 2.22 -6.97 21.80
N LYS A 258 1.95 -6.54 23.02
CA LYS A 258 2.14 -5.16 23.41
C LYS A 258 3.64 -4.86 23.44
N ARG A 259 4.05 -3.95 22.56
CA ARG A 259 5.46 -3.54 22.50
C ARG A 259 5.87 -2.93 23.85
N PRO A 260 6.92 -3.45 24.54
CA PRO A 260 7.31 -2.96 25.86
C PRO A 260 7.91 -1.55 25.76
N ALA A 261 7.80 -0.79 26.85
CA ALA A 261 8.50 0.46 27.05
C ALA A 261 9.88 0.20 27.67
N PHE A 262 10.89 1.01 27.38
CA PHE A 262 12.12 1.02 28.15
C PHE A 262 11.88 1.65 29.50
N ALA A 263 12.44 1.10 30.56
CA ALA A 263 12.47 1.71 31.88
C ALA A 263 13.25 3.04 31.84
N LEU A 264 12.88 3.98 32.70
CA LEU A 264 13.57 5.30 32.77
C LEU A 264 15.06 5.15 33.06
N GLU A 265 15.40 4.28 34.01
CA GLU A 265 16.77 3.97 34.39
C GLU A 265 17.59 3.42 33.25
N HIS A 266 16.97 2.53 32.44
CA HIS A 266 17.63 1.99 31.25
C HIS A 266 17.95 3.08 30.20
N ILE A 267 17.02 4.01 29.98
CA ILE A 267 17.27 5.14 29.07
C ILE A 267 18.38 6.02 29.63
N ARG A 268 18.28 6.42 30.91
CA ARG A 268 19.21 7.35 31.54
C ARG A 268 20.62 6.75 31.68
N ASP A 269 20.71 5.52 32.20
CA ASP A 269 21.98 4.95 32.67
C ASP A 269 22.67 4.08 31.61
N ARG A 270 21.92 3.61 30.57
CA ARG A 270 22.47 2.77 29.52
C ARG A 270 22.46 3.44 28.16
N MET A 271 21.34 4.02 27.71
CA MET A 271 21.26 4.63 26.39
C MET A 271 21.89 6.02 26.32
N LEU A 272 21.82 6.80 27.40
CA LEU A 272 22.45 8.11 27.52
C LEU A 272 23.83 8.06 28.18
N ALA A 273 24.35 6.85 28.48
CA ALA A 273 25.72 6.69 28.96
C ALA A 273 26.74 7.21 27.92
N PRO A 274 27.90 7.70 28.38
CA PRO A 274 28.96 8.11 27.46
C PRO A 274 29.26 7.00 26.44
N ASP A 275 29.40 7.38 25.18
CA ASP A 275 29.76 6.52 24.05
C ASP A 275 28.77 5.37 23.71
N ALA A 276 27.65 5.20 24.45
CA ALA A 276 26.66 4.14 24.18
C ALA A 276 26.12 4.19 22.73
N LEU A 277 26.02 5.36 22.16
CA LEU A 277 25.53 5.59 20.79
C LEU A 277 26.63 6.10 19.83
N ALA A 278 27.90 5.99 20.21
CA ALA A 278 29.04 6.53 19.43
C ALA A 278 29.13 5.92 18.01
N ASN A 279 28.76 4.65 17.84
CA ASN A 279 28.79 3.96 16.55
C ASN A 279 27.62 4.31 15.64
N LEU A 280 26.62 5.06 16.13
CA LEU A 280 25.60 5.63 15.25
C LEU A 280 26.14 6.88 14.54
N ASN A 281 25.76 7.04 13.26
CA ASN A 281 26.00 8.31 12.62
C ASN A 281 25.24 9.45 13.33
N VAL A 282 25.75 10.67 13.21
CA VAL A 282 25.28 11.84 13.97
C VAL A 282 23.77 12.06 13.83
N GLU A 283 23.20 11.92 12.60
CA GLU A 283 21.77 12.12 12.40
C GLU A 283 20.93 11.03 13.08
N ALA A 284 21.33 9.76 13.00
CA ALA A 284 20.62 8.66 13.65
C ALA A 284 20.65 8.79 15.17
N ARG A 285 21.78 9.19 15.74
CA ARG A 285 21.95 9.44 17.17
C ARG A 285 21.07 10.61 17.64
N ASN A 286 21.17 11.76 16.98
CA ASN A 286 20.37 12.93 17.35
C ASN A 286 18.87 12.70 17.18
N MET A 287 18.44 11.95 16.15
CA MET A 287 17.04 11.56 16.00
C MET A 287 16.55 10.71 17.20
N LEU A 288 17.38 9.79 17.67
CA LEU A 288 17.06 8.98 18.85
C LEU A 288 16.87 9.86 20.09
N TYR A 289 17.76 10.83 20.33
CA TYR A 289 17.63 11.78 21.42
C TYR A 289 16.35 12.62 21.32
N VAL A 290 16.01 13.10 20.13
CA VAL A 290 14.73 13.82 19.90
C VAL A 290 13.55 12.91 20.21
N MET A 291 13.59 11.64 19.81
CA MET A 291 12.50 10.71 20.08
C MET A 291 12.32 10.40 21.56
N ILE A 292 13.40 10.31 22.34
CA ILE A 292 13.36 10.08 23.79
C ILE A 292 12.55 11.16 24.49
N GLU A 293 12.77 12.44 24.17
CA GLU A 293 12.14 13.56 24.89
C GLU A 293 10.82 14.05 24.33
N THR A 294 10.53 13.73 23.08
CA THR A 294 9.33 14.24 22.43
C THR A 294 8.27 13.17 22.17
N GLY A 295 8.65 11.91 22.18
CA GLY A 295 7.78 10.82 21.76
C GLY A 295 7.30 10.92 20.32
N MET A 296 7.89 11.76 19.46
CA MET A 296 7.55 11.89 18.05
C MET A 296 7.78 10.57 17.30
N ARG A 297 7.06 10.37 16.18
CA ARG A 297 7.33 9.22 15.31
C ARG A 297 8.63 9.43 14.52
N PRO A 298 9.42 8.37 14.25
CA PRO A 298 10.64 8.49 13.44
C PRO A 298 10.42 9.25 12.12
N ALA A 299 9.33 8.96 11.41
CA ALA A 299 9.00 9.64 10.17
C ALA A 299 8.65 11.14 10.36
N GLU A 300 8.17 11.53 11.54
CA GLU A 300 7.93 12.92 11.87
C GLU A 300 9.24 13.66 12.10
N ILE A 301 10.19 13.05 12.80
CA ILE A 301 11.48 13.66 13.12
C ILE A 301 12.33 13.83 11.84
N VAL A 302 12.50 12.76 11.06
CA VAL A 302 13.33 12.84 9.84
C VAL A 302 12.69 13.62 8.70
N GLY A 303 11.40 13.90 8.78
CA GLY A 303 10.69 14.73 7.81
C GLY A 303 10.62 16.20 8.19
N VAL A 304 11.30 16.65 9.24
CA VAL A 304 11.33 18.07 9.64
C VAL A 304 12.18 18.86 8.66
N GLU A 305 11.64 19.97 8.15
CA GLU A 305 12.37 20.94 7.33
C GLU A 305 13.00 22.03 8.20
N PRO A 306 14.13 22.62 7.79
CA PRO A 306 14.81 23.67 8.57
C PRO A 306 13.90 24.81 9.02
N LYS A 307 12.98 25.25 8.15
CA LYS A 307 12.02 26.32 8.46
C LYS A 307 11.05 26.00 9.60
N SER A 308 10.84 24.71 9.89
CA SER A 308 9.97 24.21 10.95
C SER A 308 10.68 24.03 12.30
N ILE A 309 11.98 24.26 12.35
CA ILE A 309 12.82 24.15 13.57
C ILE A 309 12.98 25.56 14.15
N LYS A 310 12.35 25.84 15.28
CA LYS A 310 12.30 27.17 15.93
C LYS A 310 13.14 27.14 17.22
N LEU A 311 14.45 27.12 17.10
CA LEU A 311 15.36 27.01 18.25
C LEU A 311 15.56 28.35 18.98
N ASP A 312 15.39 29.46 18.29
CA ASP A 312 15.63 30.81 18.81
C ASP A 312 14.32 31.49 19.30
N ALA A 313 13.20 30.74 19.32
CA ALA A 313 11.95 31.19 19.90
C ALA A 313 11.98 31.16 21.44
N ASN A 314 11.11 31.93 22.12
CA ASN A 314 11.00 31.94 23.58
C ASN A 314 10.85 30.53 24.16
N VAL A 315 10.08 29.66 23.48
CA VAL A 315 10.04 28.23 23.73
C VAL A 315 10.57 27.54 22.49
N PRO A 316 11.78 26.95 22.51
CA PRO A 316 12.31 26.18 21.41
C PRO A 316 11.38 25.03 21.05
N HIS A 317 11.06 24.86 19.76
CA HIS A 317 10.09 23.84 19.33
C HIS A 317 10.24 23.43 17.88
N ILE A 318 9.58 22.34 17.52
CA ILE A 318 9.39 21.88 16.15
C ILE A 318 7.93 22.10 15.75
N GLU A 319 7.72 22.72 14.59
CA GLU A 319 6.41 22.85 13.94
C GLU A 319 6.16 21.64 13.04
N LEU A 320 5.27 20.73 13.43
CA LEU A 320 4.88 19.61 12.60
C LEU A 320 3.76 20.03 11.64
N ILE A 321 4.13 20.38 10.42
CA ILE A 321 3.25 20.76 9.32
C ILE A 321 3.43 19.82 8.13
N PRO A 322 2.43 19.70 7.21
CA PRO A 322 2.63 18.94 5.95
C PRO A 322 3.77 19.56 5.15
N ASN A 323 4.58 18.72 4.51
CA ASN A 323 5.64 19.15 3.62
C ASN A 323 5.88 18.16 2.48
N ALA A 324 6.83 18.46 1.58
CA ALA A 324 7.15 17.65 0.40
C ALA A 324 7.57 16.21 0.74
N HIS A 325 8.17 15.98 1.91
CA HIS A 325 8.64 14.68 2.35
C HIS A 325 7.61 13.90 3.17
N ARG A 326 6.58 14.59 3.65
CA ARG A 326 5.62 14.02 4.59
C ARG A 326 4.21 14.61 4.45
N GLY A 327 3.25 13.79 3.99
CA GLY A 327 1.83 14.05 4.20
C GLY A 327 1.47 13.82 5.67
N LEU A 328 0.55 14.60 6.22
CA LEU A 328 0.00 14.32 7.55
C LEU A 328 -1.08 13.24 7.46
N LYS A 329 -1.04 12.26 8.36
CA LYS A 329 -2.03 11.18 8.43
C LYS A 329 -3.44 11.72 8.76
N THR A 330 -3.52 12.78 9.57
CA THR A 330 -4.76 13.44 9.99
C THR A 330 -4.52 14.95 10.17
N LYS A 331 -5.59 15.77 10.19
CA LYS A 331 -5.50 17.21 10.54
C LYS A 331 -4.85 17.44 11.90
N LYS A 332 -5.10 16.58 12.89
CA LYS A 332 -4.51 16.62 14.25
C LYS A 332 -3.01 16.29 14.29
N SER A 333 -2.40 15.84 13.19
CA SER A 333 -0.96 15.68 13.12
C SER A 333 -0.20 17.02 13.04
N ARG A 334 -0.88 18.14 12.71
CA ARG A 334 -0.28 19.49 12.82
C ARG A 334 -0.22 19.85 14.30
N ARG A 335 0.95 20.13 14.78
CA ARG A 335 1.17 20.51 16.18
C ARG A 335 2.52 21.13 16.39
N LEU A 336 2.67 21.87 17.47
CA LEU A 336 3.93 22.37 17.99
C LEU A 336 4.44 21.40 19.06
N VAL A 337 5.71 21.01 18.96
CA VAL A 337 6.36 20.09 19.91
C VAL A 337 7.54 20.83 20.55
N PRO A 338 7.44 21.21 21.84
CA PRO A 338 8.55 21.84 22.53
C PRO A 338 9.78 20.93 22.61
N LEU A 339 10.95 21.54 22.64
CA LEU A 339 12.23 20.87 22.79
C LEU A 339 12.82 21.19 24.15
N VAL A 340 13.14 20.13 24.90
CA VAL A 340 13.75 20.23 26.24
C VAL A 340 14.93 19.22 26.32
N GLY A 341 15.77 19.33 27.36
CA GLY A 341 16.80 18.35 27.68
C GLY A 341 17.65 17.94 26.47
N VAL A 342 17.89 16.64 26.35
CA VAL A 342 18.75 16.09 25.29
C VAL A 342 18.19 16.33 23.88
N ALA A 343 16.88 16.46 23.72
CA ALA A 343 16.27 16.75 22.42
C ALA A 343 16.61 18.17 21.93
N LEU A 344 16.65 19.16 22.84
CA LEU A 344 17.00 20.52 22.49
C LEU A 344 18.46 20.58 21.99
N GLU A 345 19.38 19.97 22.70
CA GLU A 345 20.79 19.94 22.29
C GLU A 345 21.01 19.17 20.98
N ALA A 346 20.33 18.03 20.83
CA ALA A 346 20.35 17.27 19.57
C ALA A 346 19.87 18.13 18.38
N MET A 347 18.81 18.92 18.56
CA MET A 347 18.29 19.78 17.50
C MET A 347 19.16 21.03 17.27
N ARG A 348 19.88 21.52 18.28
CA ARG A 348 20.92 22.56 18.10
C ARG A 348 22.06 22.08 17.19
N ALA A 349 22.42 20.79 17.32
CA ALA A 349 23.40 20.15 16.44
C ALA A 349 22.81 19.81 15.05
N GLN A 350 21.47 19.76 14.91
CA GLN A 350 20.75 19.37 13.69
C GLN A 350 19.80 20.49 13.20
N ARG A 351 20.28 21.74 13.16
CA ARG A 351 19.48 22.89 12.71
C ARG A 351 18.91 22.75 11.29
N ASN A 352 19.56 21.94 10.46
CA ASN A 352 19.13 21.64 9.08
C ASN A 352 18.22 20.40 8.95
N GLY A 353 17.77 19.83 10.09
CA GLY A 353 17.02 18.58 10.10
C GLY A 353 17.87 17.35 9.80
N PHE A 354 17.31 16.35 9.13
CA PHE A 354 17.91 15.02 8.94
C PHE A 354 17.97 14.64 7.45
N PRO A 355 18.80 15.33 6.63
CA PRO A 355 18.78 15.16 5.18
C PRO A 355 19.14 13.74 4.71
N ARG A 356 20.03 13.03 5.42
CA ARG A 356 20.39 11.64 5.12
C ARG A 356 19.18 10.70 5.15
N TYR A 357 18.24 10.96 6.06
CA TYR A 357 17.08 10.13 6.31
C TYR A 357 15.74 10.76 5.87
N ALA A 358 15.77 11.90 5.20
CA ALA A 358 14.58 12.55 4.68
C ALA A 358 13.79 11.57 3.78
N GLY A 359 12.53 11.29 4.16
CA GLY A 359 11.69 10.31 3.47
C GLY A 359 12.09 8.83 3.66
N LYS A 360 13.14 8.51 4.45
CA LYS A 360 13.69 7.16 4.63
C LYS A 360 13.57 6.64 6.08
N ALA A 361 12.50 6.96 6.78
CA ALA A 361 12.30 6.55 8.17
C ALA A 361 12.45 5.03 8.43
N PRO A 362 12.03 4.11 7.52
CA PRO A 362 12.31 2.69 7.70
C PRO A 362 13.79 2.35 7.74
N SER A 363 14.60 2.96 6.88
CA SER A 363 16.06 2.77 6.86
C SER A 363 16.72 3.24 8.15
N LEU A 364 16.31 4.42 8.65
CA LEU A 364 16.77 4.91 9.95
C LEU A 364 16.40 3.95 11.08
N SER A 365 15.13 3.51 11.12
CA SER A 365 14.67 2.56 12.15
C SER A 365 15.46 1.26 12.12
N ALA A 366 15.79 0.74 10.94
CA ALA A 366 16.64 -0.44 10.79
C ALA A 366 18.06 -0.18 11.32
N THR A 367 18.69 0.94 10.94
CA THR A 367 20.03 1.31 11.41
C THR A 367 20.08 1.43 12.93
N VAL A 368 19.11 2.11 13.54
CA VAL A 368 19.07 2.28 15.00
C VAL A 368 18.81 0.97 15.72
N ASN A 369 17.83 0.18 15.25
CA ASN A 369 17.53 -1.13 15.89
C ASN A 369 18.73 -2.08 15.80
N GLN A 370 19.43 -2.12 14.67
CA GLN A 370 20.64 -2.93 14.52
C GLN A 370 21.72 -2.49 15.51
N HIS A 371 21.91 -1.20 15.71
CA HIS A 371 22.86 -0.66 16.68
C HIS A 371 22.45 -1.02 18.11
N LEU A 372 21.17 -0.78 18.48
CA LEU A 372 20.67 -1.10 19.82
C LEU A 372 20.85 -2.57 20.17
N TYR A 373 20.63 -3.45 19.19
CA TYR A 373 20.86 -4.90 19.35
C TYR A 373 22.37 -5.20 19.53
N ALA A 374 23.21 -4.72 18.63
CA ALA A 374 24.64 -4.98 18.65
C ALA A 374 25.35 -4.42 19.90
N ALA A 375 24.86 -3.30 20.44
CA ALA A 375 25.39 -2.65 21.65
C ALA A 375 24.79 -3.21 22.95
N GLY A 376 23.92 -4.24 22.90
CA GLY A 376 23.26 -4.81 24.08
C GLY A 376 22.35 -3.82 24.82
N LEU A 377 21.77 -2.85 24.09
CA LEU A 377 20.88 -1.82 24.61
C LEU A 377 19.40 -2.19 24.55
N LEU A 378 19.06 -3.40 24.07
CA LEU A 378 17.70 -3.92 24.08
C LEU A 378 17.51 -4.85 25.29
N PRO A 379 16.62 -4.52 26.27
CA PRO A 379 16.36 -5.39 27.42
C PRO A 379 15.77 -6.75 27.02
N THR A 380 14.96 -6.78 25.95
CA THR A 380 14.39 -8.01 25.36
C THR A 380 14.32 -7.86 23.84
N GLU A 381 14.11 -8.97 23.12
CA GLU A 381 13.92 -8.98 21.66
C GLU A 381 12.68 -8.22 21.18
N HIS A 382 11.71 -7.98 22.07
CA HIS A 382 10.49 -7.23 21.76
C HIS A 382 10.69 -5.70 21.80
N HIS A 383 11.80 -5.23 22.39
CA HIS A 383 12.14 -3.80 22.40
C HIS A 383 12.66 -3.35 21.03
N THR A 384 12.28 -2.17 20.65
CA THR A 384 12.71 -1.54 19.38
C THR A 384 12.85 -0.03 19.59
N LEU A 385 13.41 0.68 18.61
CA LEU A 385 13.38 2.15 18.59
C LEU A 385 11.99 2.70 18.93
N TYR A 386 10.92 2.09 18.41
CA TYR A 386 9.55 2.56 18.65
C TYR A 386 9.11 2.42 20.11
N SER A 387 9.75 1.58 20.89
CA SER A 387 9.54 1.43 22.34
C SER A 387 9.80 2.73 23.10
N LEU A 388 10.71 3.59 22.63
CA LEU A 388 10.96 4.92 23.22
C LEU A 388 9.71 5.82 23.23
N ARG A 389 8.84 5.66 22.24
CA ARG A 389 7.58 6.39 22.22
C ARG A 389 6.59 5.89 23.28
N HIS A 390 6.65 4.60 23.64
CA HIS A 390 5.91 4.06 24.78
C HIS A 390 6.51 4.58 26.09
N SER A 391 7.83 4.55 26.21
CA SER A 391 8.55 5.10 27.38
C SER A 391 8.24 6.59 27.60
N PHE A 392 8.21 7.39 26.56
CA PHE A 392 7.80 8.79 26.66
C PHE A 392 6.42 8.94 27.29
N LYS A 393 5.44 8.16 26.82
CA LYS A 393 4.08 8.19 27.37
C LYS A 393 4.05 7.79 28.84
N ASP A 394 4.83 6.79 29.22
CA ASP A 394 4.86 6.31 30.60
C ASP A 394 5.59 7.31 31.52
N ARG A 395 6.67 7.97 31.06
CA ARG A 395 7.35 9.07 31.76
C ARG A 395 6.40 10.25 32.00
N MET A 396 5.61 10.64 30.99
CA MET A 396 4.61 11.71 31.13
C MET A 396 3.53 11.32 32.15
N ARG A 397 3.11 10.06 32.17
CA ARG A 397 2.14 9.55 33.16
C ARG A 397 2.72 9.54 34.56
N ALA A 398 3.99 9.19 34.72
CA ALA A 398 4.67 9.13 36.00
C ALA A 398 4.74 10.52 36.71
N VAL A 399 4.68 11.61 35.94
CA VAL A 399 4.59 12.97 36.46
C VAL A 399 3.15 13.51 36.47
N GLU A 400 2.16 12.62 36.29
CA GLU A 400 0.71 12.95 36.32
C GLU A 400 0.29 13.96 35.25
N ALA A 401 0.94 13.98 34.09
CA ALA A 401 0.56 14.86 33.00
C ALA A 401 -0.86 14.51 32.49
N PRO A 402 -1.70 15.52 32.19
CA PRO A 402 -3.04 15.29 31.65
C PRO A 402 -2.99 14.43 30.39
N LEU A 403 -3.88 13.44 30.28
CA LEU A 403 -3.90 12.51 29.17
C LEU A 403 -4.12 13.21 27.80
N GLU A 404 -4.90 14.29 27.79
CA GLU A 404 -5.14 15.10 26.60
C GLU A 404 -3.87 15.81 26.15
N LEU A 405 -3.10 16.38 27.07
CA LEU A 405 -1.80 17.00 26.76
C LEU A 405 -0.83 15.96 26.19
N ILE A 406 -0.76 14.76 26.75
CA ILE A 406 0.07 13.66 26.23
C ILE A 406 -0.36 13.32 24.80
N LYS A 407 -1.67 13.18 24.56
CA LYS A 407 -2.21 12.90 23.23
C LYS A 407 -1.89 13.98 22.22
N GLU A 408 -2.01 15.27 22.61
CA GLU A 408 -1.65 16.39 21.75
C GLU A 408 -0.17 16.37 21.36
N ILE A 409 0.74 16.25 22.34
CA ILE A 409 2.18 16.19 22.08
C ILE A 409 2.51 15.00 21.14
N MET A 410 1.92 13.85 21.40
CA MET A 410 2.13 12.64 20.60
C MET A 410 1.38 12.66 19.26
N GLY A 411 0.44 13.55 19.02
CA GLY A 411 -0.40 13.60 17.81
C GLY A 411 -1.34 12.39 17.71
N HIS A 412 -2.05 12.10 18.80
CA HIS A 412 -3.12 11.12 18.86
C HIS A 412 -4.48 11.82 18.83
N ALA A 413 -5.50 11.14 18.29
CA ALA A 413 -6.88 11.64 18.35
C ALA A 413 -7.42 11.54 19.79
N ASN A 414 -8.19 12.53 20.22
CA ASN A 414 -8.77 12.56 21.56
C ASN A 414 -10.06 11.72 21.70
N GLY A 415 -10.58 11.16 20.60
CA GLY A 415 -11.76 10.28 20.64
C GLY A 415 -13.10 10.97 20.88
N GLY A 416 -13.12 12.31 21.01
CA GLY A 416 -14.31 13.15 21.20
C GLY A 416 -14.24 14.44 20.39
N PRO A 417 -15.26 15.31 20.49
CA PRO A 417 -15.21 16.64 19.91
C PRO A 417 -14.03 17.45 20.47
N ASP A 418 -13.37 18.23 19.61
CA ASP A 418 -12.32 19.16 20.05
C ASP A 418 -12.97 20.46 20.47
N TYR A 419 -12.85 20.81 21.75
CA TYR A 419 -13.26 22.09 22.27
C TYR A 419 -12.04 22.91 22.66
N GLY A 420 -12.00 24.19 22.23
CA GLY A 420 -10.89 25.10 22.52
C GLY A 420 -9.64 24.89 21.71
N ASP A 421 -8.59 25.69 21.97
CA ASP A 421 -7.34 25.74 21.24
C ASP A 421 -6.29 24.71 21.74
N GLY A 422 -6.65 23.91 22.73
CA GLY A 422 -5.74 22.95 23.38
C GLY A 422 -4.71 23.61 24.29
N TYR A 423 -3.65 22.86 24.64
CA TYR A 423 -2.59 23.36 25.51
C TYR A 423 -1.64 24.29 24.77
N SER A 424 -1.27 25.43 25.43
CA SER A 424 -0.28 26.34 24.87
C SER A 424 1.09 25.69 24.76
N LEU A 425 1.98 26.31 23.97
CA LEU A 425 3.35 25.83 23.79
C LEU A 425 4.13 25.84 25.13
N GLU A 426 3.92 26.87 25.94
CA GLU A 426 4.53 27.05 27.27
C GLU A 426 4.03 25.97 28.24
N GLN A 427 2.74 25.69 28.24
CA GLN A 427 2.18 24.62 29.07
C GLN A 427 2.76 23.25 28.70
N LYS A 428 2.87 22.96 27.40
CA LYS A 428 3.52 21.73 26.90
C LYS A 428 4.99 21.66 27.32
N ALA A 429 5.72 22.77 27.19
CA ALA A 429 7.12 22.85 27.59
C ALA A 429 7.32 22.61 29.09
N LYS A 430 6.47 23.24 29.92
CA LYS A 430 6.50 23.05 31.39
C LYS A 430 6.34 21.58 31.78
N TRP A 431 5.46 20.85 31.12
CA TRP A 431 5.27 19.41 31.39
C TRP A 431 6.46 18.58 30.87
N LEU A 432 7.00 18.87 29.69
CA LEU A 432 8.18 18.20 29.15
C LEU A 432 9.40 18.42 30.02
N GLN A 433 9.56 19.61 30.59
CA GLN A 433 10.68 19.94 31.50
C GLN A 433 10.71 19.04 32.74
N ARG A 434 9.53 18.58 33.21
CA ARG A 434 9.45 17.67 34.39
C ARG A 434 9.99 16.27 34.10
N ILE A 435 10.07 15.88 32.84
CA ILE A 435 10.60 14.57 32.41
C ILE A 435 11.93 14.69 31.65
N ALA A 436 12.46 15.91 31.52
CA ALA A 436 13.71 16.15 30.78
C ALA A 436 14.88 15.36 31.38
N LEU A 437 15.64 14.72 30.51
CA LEU A 437 16.81 13.93 30.90
C LEU A 437 18.11 14.74 30.73
N PRO A 438 19.14 14.43 31.51
CA PRO A 438 20.43 15.11 31.42
C PRO A 438 21.04 14.86 30.03
N VAL A 439 21.73 15.89 29.58
CA VAL A 439 22.45 15.84 28.29
C VAL A 439 23.73 15.01 28.52
N PRO A 440 24.00 13.99 27.68
CA PRO A 440 25.26 13.28 27.71
C PRO A 440 26.45 14.23 27.52
N SER A 441 27.58 13.94 28.17
CA SER A 441 28.80 14.74 28.08
C SER A 441 29.35 14.83 26.65
N ARG A 442 29.00 13.91 25.78
CA ARG A 442 29.27 13.91 24.32
C ARG A 442 27.96 13.60 23.59
N LEU A 443 27.49 14.54 22.79
CA LEU A 443 26.38 14.38 21.85
C LEU A 443 26.85 13.80 20.51
#